data_24b2b0b2447e8bfe577d537dddf8650c
#
_entry.id   24b2b0b2447e8bfe577d537dddf8650c
#
_cell.length_a   1.000
_cell.length_b   1.000
_cell.length_c   1.000
_cell.angle_alpha   90.00
_cell.angle_beta   90.00
_cell.angle_gamma   90.00
#
_symmetry.space_group_name_H-M   'P 1'
#
loop_
_entity.id
_entity.type
_entity.pdbx_description
1 polymer ?
#
loop_
_entity_poly.entity_id
_entity_poly.type
_entity_poly.pdbx_seq_one_letter_code
_entity_poly.pdbx_strand_id
1 'polypeptide(L)'
;GKIIAEAYTKVGKDGVVLMEESPTEQTYVEVVDGVQIDSGLTSPHFVTDKDKQVCELDNPLVLIVTSEIPNIRKIQKILEHVIKNKRSLLIVAPVEQQVKAALLMNKVKGNIKVNIIDLPGFGPTKLDTCEXXXXAFLVGAKVINEELGDDLDLIDIDCLGEAHTAITNDKNTVLTIDAPEKQLNERIQSIKKTIDKWDKNPFIQKKHQQRLAMLSGSVGIVMVGANSKVEMKEKKDRVEDAIYATKAALQEGIVPGGGVALLNASHELKAKNIGEEILFKSIRSPFNTILENAGLEQVAPRPKKGLGVNVVNGESVDMISAGIIDPVLVTKSALKNAVSVVTTIVSADCVISNIRIDESGK
;
A
#
# COMPACT_ATOMS: atom_id res chain seq x y z
N GLY A 1 -0.24 7.65 18.30
CA GLY A 1 1.00 6.89 18.48
C GLY A 1 0.75 5.53 19.12
N LYS A 2 0.17 5.49 20.31
CA LYS A 2 -0.08 4.22 21.06
C LYS A 2 -0.87 3.20 20.24
N ILE A 3 -1.92 3.63 19.56
CA ILE A 3 -2.80 2.76 18.75
C ILE A 3 -2.02 2.17 17.56
N ILE A 4 -1.19 2.98 16.88
CA ILE A 4 -0.37 2.51 15.76
C ILE A 4 0.69 1.52 16.27
N ALA A 5 1.33 1.82 17.41
CA ALA A 5 2.29 0.90 18.05
C ALA A 5 1.63 -0.43 18.41
N GLU A 6 0.41 -0.39 18.96
CA GLU A 6 -0.39 -1.58 19.26
C GLU A 6 -0.63 -2.42 18.00
N ALA A 7 -1.04 -1.77 16.90
CA ALA A 7 -1.29 -2.46 15.63
C ALA A 7 -0.03 -3.21 15.16
N TYR A 8 1.11 -2.53 15.07
CA TYR A 8 2.36 -3.16 14.64
C TYR A 8 2.89 -4.20 15.63
N THR A 9 2.62 -4.04 16.94
CA THR A 9 2.98 -5.06 17.93
C THR A 9 2.19 -6.35 17.72
N LYS A 10 0.91 -6.23 17.33
CA LYS A 10 0.04 -7.40 17.11
C LYS A 10 0.37 -8.14 15.82
N VAL A 11 0.68 -7.41 14.72
CA VAL A 11 0.91 -8.03 13.41
C VAL A 11 2.39 -8.20 13.04
N GLY A 12 3.28 -7.63 13.82
CA GLY A 12 4.72 -7.67 13.57
C GLY A 12 5.20 -6.52 12.66
N LYS A 13 6.51 -6.31 12.63
CA LYS A 13 7.13 -5.19 11.90
C LYS A 13 6.91 -5.24 10.37
N ASP A 14 6.79 -6.44 9.83
CA ASP A 14 6.56 -6.68 8.40
C ASP A 14 5.07 -6.89 8.07
N GLY A 15 4.21 -6.82 9.09
CA GLY A 15 2.77 -6.99 8.96
C GLY A 15 2.10 -5.83 8.24
N VAL A 16 0.91 -6.10 7.71
CA VAL A 16 0.10 -5.09 7.04
C VAL A 16 -0.80 -4.40 8.07
N VAL A 17 -0.79 -3.07 8.07
CA VAL A 17 -1.71 -2.27 8.89
C VAL A 17 -2.55 -1.42 7.94
N LEU A 18 -3.85 -1.58 8.02
CA LEU A 18 -4.85 -0.83 7.26
C LEU A 18 -5.65 0.07 8.19
N MET A 19 -6.51 0.89 7.62
CA MET A 19 -7.39 1.80 8.35
C MET A 19 -8.81 1.70 7.79
N GLU A 20 -9.79 1.59 8.70
CA GLU A 20 -11.22 1.60 8.34
C GLU A 20 -11.99 2.50 9.31
N GLU A 21 -13.21 2.86 8.93
CA GLU A 21 -14.09 3.63 9.81
C GLU A 21 -14.73 2.71 10.84
N SER A 22 -14.64 3.11 12.11
CA SER A 22 -15.31 2.41 13.20
C SER A 22 -16.82 2.65 13.12
N PRO A 23 -17.65 1.63 13.40
CA PRO A 23 -19.08 1.84 13.55
C PRO A 23 -19.43 2.56 14.85
N THR A 24 -18.43 2.83 15.71
CA THR A 24 -18.59 3.50 17.00
C THR A 24 -17.72 4.74 17.08
N GLU A 25 -17.88 5.52 18.15
CA GLU A 25 -17.05 6.72 18.40
C GLU A 25 -15.62 6.38 18.82
N GLN A 26 -15.36 5.12 19.19
CA GLN A 26 -14.07 4.70 19.70
C GLN A 26 -13.10 4.30 18.58
N THR A 27 -11.83 4.63 18.79
CA THR A 27 -10.73 4.19 17.92
C THR A 27 -10.02 3.01 18.59
N TYR A 28 -9.89 1.90 17.87
CA TYR A 28 -9.29 0.66 18.40
C TYR A 28 -8.58 -0.12 17.28
N VAL A 29 -7.85 -1.16 17.67
CA VAL A 29 -7.17 -2.05 16.73
C VAL A 29 -7.85 -3.40 16.71
N GLU A 30 -8.23 -3.83 15.52
CA GLU A 30 -8.71 -5.17 15.24
C GLU A 30 -7.66 -5.94 14.45
N VAL A 31 -7.54 -7.23 14.70
CA VAL A 31 -6.64 -8.08 13.90
C VAL A 31 -7.52 -9.06 13.14
N VAL A 32 -7.40 -9.05 11.84
CA VAL A 32 -8.15 -9.94 10.94
C VAL A 32 -7.17 -10.77 10.11
N ASP A 33 -7.66 -11.89 9.64
CA ASP A 33 -6.91 -12.72 8.73
C ASP A 33 -6.91 -12.09 7.33
N GLY A 34 -5.79 -12.15 6.66
CA GLY A 34 -5.64 -11.54 5.34
C GLY A 34 -4.53 -12.16 4.52
N VAL A 35 -4.55 -11.82 3.24
CA VAL A 35 -3.57 -12.29 2.26
C VAL A 35 -2.98 -11.08 1.54
N GLN A 36 -1.67 -10.99 1.51
CA GLN A 36 -0.98 -10.03 0.64
C GLN A 36 -0.51 -10.77 -0.61
N ILE A 37 -0.90 -10.28 -1.75
CA ILE A 37 -0.50 -10.77 -3.08
C ILE A 37 0.50 -9.76 -3.65
N ASP A 38 1.68 -10.21 -4.07
CA ASP A 38 2.71 -9.37 -4.69
C ASP A 38 2.38 -9.11 -6.16
N SER A 39 1.22 -8.51 -6.38
CA SER A 39 0.74 -8.09 -7.69
C SER A 39 -0.09 -6.81 -7.49
N GLY A 40 0.29 -5.77 -8.20
CA GLY A 40 -0.33 -4.46 -8.11
C GLY A 40 -1.25 -4.12 -9.28
N LEU A 41 -1.59 -2.85 -9.39
CA LEU A 41 -2.45 -2.31 -10.45
C LEU A 41 -1.88 -2.59 -11.85
N THR A 42 -2.66 -3.21 -12.70
CA THR A 42 -2.28 -3.43 -14.12
C THR A 42 -2.56 -2.20 -14.99
N SER A 43 -3.28 -1.22 -14.47
CA SER A 43 -3.53 0.06 -15.14
C SER A 43 -3.89 1.12 -14.10
N PRO A 44 -3.38 2.35 -14.25
CA PRO A 44 -3.76 3.45 -13.35
C PRO A 44 -5.25 3.82 -13.43
N HIS A 45 -5.94 3.40 -14.49
CA HIS A 45 -7.38 3.65 -14.64
C HIS A 45 -8.25 2.77 -13.74
N PHE A 46 -7.68 1.74 -13.09
CA PHE A 46 -8.41 0.96 -12.09
C PHE A 46 -8.48 1.65 -10.73
N VAL A 47 -7.68 2.69 -10.51
CA VAL A 47 -7.68 3.48 -9.26
C VAL A 47 -9.11 3.96 -8.93
N THR A 48 -9.52 3.77 -7.68
CA THR A 48 -10.79 4.29 -7.15
C THR A 48 -10.56 5.52 -6.28
N ASP A 49 -9.44 5.56 -5.56
CA ASP A 49 -9.01 6.70 -4.75
C ASP A 49 -7.78 7.34 -5.41
N LYS A 50 -7.97 8.47 -6.08
CA LYS A 50 -6.91 9.16 -6.82
C LYS A 50 -5.86 9.81 -5.91
N ASP A 51 -6.23 10.19 -4.71
CA ASP A 51 -5.29 10.82 -3.77
C ASP A 51 -4.29 9.79 -3.24
N LYS A 52 -4.77 8.60 -2.95
CA LYS A 52 -3.94 7.49 -2.45
C LYS A 52 -3.33 6.64 -3.57
N GLN A 53 -3.81 6.78 -4.80
CA GLN A 53 -3.41 5.97 -5.96
C GLN A 53 -3.64 4.46 -5.71
N VAL A 54 -4.78 4.12 -5.12
CA VAL A 54 -5.17 2.73 -4.84
C VAL A 54 -6.53 2.39 -5.44
N CYS A 55 -6.75 1.11 -5.66
CA CYS A 55 -8.07 0.56 -5.97
C CYS A 55 -8.59 -0.16 -4.73
N GLU A 56 -9.68 0.37 -4.16
CA GLU A 56 -10.38 -0.24 -3.03
C GLU A 56 -11.68 -0.87 -3.51
N LEU A 57 -11.87 -2.15 -3.19
CA LEU A 57 -13.09 -2.90 -3.50
C LEU A 57 -13.68 -3.42 -2.20
N ASP A 58 -14.94 -3.09 -1.95
CA ASP A 58 -15.71 -3.58 -0.79
C ASP A 58 -16.42 -4.87 -1.17
N ASN A 59 -16.32 -5.87 -0.31
CA ASN A 59 -16.95 -7.18 -0.45
C ASN A 59 -16.78 -7.77 -1.87
N PRO A 60 -15.55 -7.79 -2.41
CA PRO A 60 -15.35 -8.27 -3.77
C PRO A 60 -15.52 -9.78 -3.87
N LEU A 61 -16.10 -10.20 -5.00
CA LEU A 61 -15.96 -11.56 -5.48
C LEU A 61 -14.57 -11.68 -6.12
N VAL A 62 -13.94 -12.83 -5.99
CA VAL A 62 -12.58 -13.05 -6.47
C VAL A 62 -12.59 -14.17 -7.52
N LEU A 63 -12.16 -13.86 -8.72
CA LEU A 63 -12.00 -14.82 -9.83
C LEU A 63 -10.51 -15.06 -10.04
N ILE A 64 -10.09 -16.32 -10.01
CA ILE A 64 -8.68 -16.69 -10.20
C ILE A 64 -8.60 -17.60 -11.43
N VAL A 65 -7.86 -17.12 -12.47
CA VAL A 65 -7.70 -17.88 -13.73
C VAL A 65 -6.19 -17.87 -14.07
N THR A 66 -5.61 -19.02 -14.25
CA THR A 66 -4.17 -19.14 -14.57
C THR A 66 -3.89 -19.03 -16.08
N SER A 67 -4.87 -19.35 -16.91
CA SER A 67 -4.81 -19.16 -18.36
C SER A 67 -5.23 -17.74 -18.74
N GLU A 68 -4.78 -17.29 -19.91
CA GLU A 68 -5.13 -15.95 -20.40
C GLU A 68 -6.62 -15.86 -20.71
N ILE A 69 -7.27 -14.78 -20.27
CA ILE A 69 -8.67 -14.49 -20.65
C ILE A 69 -8.65 -13.75 -21.99
N PRO A 70 -8.95 -14.45 -23.11
CA PRO A 70 -8.76 -13.89 -24.45
C PRO A 70 -9.89 -12.97 -24.92
N ASN A 71 -11.09 -13.11 -24.37
CA ASN A 71 -12.22 -12.24 -24.70
C ASN A 71 -13.23 -12.19 -23.56
N ILE A 72 -14.06 -11.15 -23.57
CA ILE A 72 -15.01 -10.85 -22.50
C ILE A 72 -16.13 -11.89 -22.38
N ARG A 73 -16.44 -12.60 -23.47
CA ARG A 73 -17.50 -13.63 -23.49
C ARG A 73 -17.19 -14.79 -22.57
N LYS A 74 -15.89 -15.11 -22.40
CA LYS A 74 -15.40 -16.20 -21.52
C LYS A 74 -15.81 -15.99 -20.06
N ILE A 75 -15.97 -14.75 -19.63
CA ILE A 75 -16.34 -14.40 -18.25
C ILE A 75 -17.71 -13.71 -18.18
N GLN A 76 -18.50 -13.77 -19.25
CA GLN A 76 -19.79 -13.05 -19.35
C GLN A 76 -20.74 -13.41 -18.19
N LYS A 77 -20.91 -14.69 -17.90
CA LYS A 77 -21.79 -15.16 -16.80
C LYS A 77 -21.41 -14.55 -15.46
N ILE A 78 -20.10 -14.47 -15.20
CA ILE A 78 -19.55 -13.90 -13.96
C ILE A 78 -19.85 -12.39 -13.92
N LEU A 79 -19.61 -11.69 -15.03
CA LEU A 79 -19.87 -10.25 -15.11
C LEU A 79 -21.37 -9.95 -14.91
N GLU A 80 -22.26 -10.73 -15.54
CA GLU A 80 -23.72 -10.60 -15.36
C GLU A 80 -24.12 -10.81 -13.90
N HIS A 81 -23.56 -11.82 -13.24
CA HIS A 81 -23.81 -12.11 -11.83
C HIS A 81 -23.34 -10.94 -10.93
N VAL A 82 -22.15 -10.43 -11.17
CA VAL A 82 -21.55 -9.31 -10.41
C VAL A 82 -22.39 -8.04 -10.55
N ILE A 83 -22.80 -7.71 -11.78
CA ILE A 83 -23.62 -6.53 -12.09
C ILE A 83 -25.02 -6.66 -11.45
N LYS A 84 -25.65 -7.82 -11.62
CA LYS A 84 -27.01 -8.10 -11.09
C LYS A 84 -27.05 -7.95 -9.56
N ASN A 85 -26.01 -8.44 -8.88
CA ASN A 85 -25.92 -8.41 -7.42
C ASN A 85 -25.23 -7.15 -6.87
N LYS A 86 -24.83 -6.22 -7.74
CA LYS A 86 -24.13 -4.98 -7.39
C LYS A 86 -22.88 -5.23 -6.54
N ARG A 87 -22.17 -6.33 -6.81
CA ARG A 87 -20.94 -6.70 -6.11
C ARG A 87 -19.73 -6.13 -6.84
N SER A 88 -18.61 -6.05 -6.14
CA SER A 88 -17.31 -5.73 -6.74
C SER A 88 -16.66 -7.02 -7.25
N LEU A 89 -15.75 -6.93 -8.22
CA LEU A 89 -15.03 -8.09 -8.76
C LEU A 89 -13.53 -7.81 -8.81
N LEU A 90 -12.75 -8.71 -8.22
CA LEU A 90 -11.30 -8.77 -8.37
C LEU A 90 -10.97 -9.95 -9.29
N ILE A 91 -10.30 -9.66 -10.41
CA ILE A 91 -9.82 -10.68 -11.35
C ILE A 91 -8.33 -10.85 -11.14
N VAL A 92 -7.91 -12.07 -10.80
CA VAL A 92 -6.50 -12.47 -10.65
C VAL A 92 -6.17 -13.36 -11.84
N ALA A 93 -5.71 -12.76 -12.93
CA ALA A 93 -5.51 -13.49 -14.20
C ALA A 93 -4.69 -12.67 -15.19
N PRO A 94 -3.96 -13.31 -16.11
CA PRO A 94 -3.51 -12.63 -17.31
C PRO A 94 -4.73 -12.33 -18.21
N VAL A 95 -4.91 -11.08 -18.56
CA VAL A 95 -6.11 -10.63 -19.32
C VAL A 95 -5.66 -9.88 -20.56
N GLU A 96 -6.20 -10.28 -21.72
CA GLU A 96 -5.89 -9.62 -22.98
C GLU A 96 -6.27 -8.14 -22.94
N GLN A 97 -5.50 -7.31 -23.65
CA GLN A 97 -5.64 -5.85 -23.64
C GLN A 97 -7.02 -5.37 -24.06
N GLN A 98 -7.64 -6.05 -25.01
CA GLN A 98 -9.02 -5.71 -25.45
C GLN A 98 -10.07 -5.94 -24.35
N VAL A 99 -9.92 -7.02 -23.58
CA VAL A 99 -10.80 -7.35 -22.44
C VAL A 99 -10.60 -6.32 -21.33
N LYS A 100 -9.34 -6.00 -21.04
CA LYS A 100 -8.97 -4.97 -20.03
C LYS A 100 -9.59 -3.63 -20.39
N ALA A 101 -9.48 -3.20 -21.66
CA ALA A 101 -10.06 -1.95 -22.15
C ALA A 101 -11.59 -1.94 -22.03
N ALA A 102 -12.25 -3.05 -22.37
CA ALA A 102 -13.72 -3.18 -22.27
C ALA A 102 -14.19 -3.09 -20.80
N LEU A 103 -13.48 -3.73 -19.87
CA LEU A 103 -13.79 -3.68 -18.44
C LEU A 103 -13.57 -2.26 -17.88
N LEU A 104 -12.48 -1.60 -18.27
CA LEU A 104 -12.21 -0.20 -17.89
C LEU A 104 -13.31 0.74 -18.40
N MET A 105 -13.76 0.57 -19.63
CA MET A 105 -14.85 1.39 -20.19
C MET A 105 -16.14 1.22 -19.37
N ASN A 106 -16.47 0.01 -18.97
CA ASN A 106 -17.66 -0.28 -18.16
C ASN A 106 -17.50 0.24 -16.72
N LYS A 107 -16.27 0.20 -16.15
CA LYS A 107 -15.97 0.79 -14.85
C LYS A 107 -16.17 2.32 -14.90
N VAL A 108 -15.64 2.99 -15.93
CA VAL A 108 -15.76 4.46 -16.08
C VAL A 108 -17.24 4.85 -16.24
N LYS A 109 -18.04 4.05 -16.93
CA LYS A 109 -19.49 4.27 -17.04
C LYS A 109 -20.27 3.98 -15.76
N GLY A 110 -19.60 3.44 -14.73
CA GLY A 110 -20.25 3.09 -13.46
C GLY A 110 -21.06 1.80 -13.48
N ASN A 111 -20.94 1.00 -14.54
CA ASN A 111 -21.71 -0.24 -14.68
C ASN A 111 -21.18 -1.36 -13.79
N ILE A 112 -19.87 -1.35 -13.48
CA ILE A 112 -19.22 -2.40 -12.70
C ILE A 112 -18.09 -1.80 -11.86
N LYS A 113 -17.88 -2.37 -10.67
CA LYS A 113 -16.72 -2.12 -9.83
C LYS A 113 -15.76 -3.30 -10.02
N VAL A 114 -14.66 -3.09 -10.74
CA VAL A 114 -13.73 -4.16 -11.10
C VAL A 114 -12.29 -3.71 -10.99
N ASN A 115 -11.41 -4.64 -10.60
CA ASN A 115 -9.98 -4.49 -10.69
C ASN A 115 -9.38 -5.78 -11.27
N ILE A 116 -8.26 -5.64 -11.97
CA ILE A 116 -7.53 -6.75 -12.58
C ILE A 116 -6.09 -6.68 -12.08
N ILE A 117 -5.62 -7.78 -11.52
CA ILE A 117 -4.23 -7.95 -11.14
C ILE A 117 -3.65 -9.16 -11.85
N ASP A 118 -2.36 -9.11 -12.16
CA ASP A 118 -1.66 -10.25 -12.76
C ASP A 118 -1.44 -11.35 -11.72
N LEU A 119 -1.24 -12.56 -12.20
CA LEU A 119 -0.88 -13.68 -11.33
C LEU A 119 0.44 -13.37 -10.61
N PRO A 120 0.54 -13.64 -9.31
CA PRO A 120 1.80 -13.45 -8.59
C PRO A 120 2.88 -14.43 -9.07
N GLY A 121 4.13 -13.97 -9.09
CA GLY A 121 5.29 -14.76 -9.47
C GLY A 121 6.06 -14.25 -10.67
N PHE A 122 7.27 -14.71 -10.86
CA PHE A 122 8.19 -14.29 -11.91
C PHE A 122 8.60 -15.46 -12.81
N GLY A 123 8.60 -15.20 -14.13
CA GLY A 123 9.16 -16.12 -15.15
C GLY A 123 8.33 -17.38 -15.40
N PRO A 124 8.95 -18.47 -15.87
CA PRO A 124 8.23 -19.72 -16.20
C PRO A 124 7.64 -20.42 -14.97
N THR A 125 7.94 -19.97 -13.78
CA THR A 125 7.31 -20.43 -12.54
C THR A 125 6.02 -19.63 -12.17
N LYS A 126 5.48 -18.85 -13.11
CA LYS A 126 4.12 -18.24 -12.95
C LYS A 126 3.04 -19.30 -12.71
N LEU A 127 3.36 -20.54 -13.04
CA LEU A 127 2.52 -21.72 -12.77
C LEU A 127 2.90 -22.41 -11.45
N ASP A 128 3.72 -21.77 -10.61
CA ASP A 128 3.95 -22.31 -9.26
C ASP A 128 2.65 -22.15 -8.49
N THR A 129 1.87 -23.19 -8.61
CA THR A 129 0.47 -23.36 -8.21
C THR A 129 0.22 -23.08 -6.74
N CYS A 130 1.26 -22.90 -5.95
CA CYS A 130 1.15 -22.69 -4.50
C CYS A 130 0.62 -21.32 -4.12
N GLU A 131 1.01 -20.29 -4.81
CA GLU A 131 0.50 -18.93 -4.53
C GLU A 131 -0.97 -18.73 -4.95
N UNK A 132 -1.21 -19.20 -6.00
CA UNK A 132 -2.49 -19.21 -6.47
C UNK A 132 -3.35 -20.04 -5.67
N UNK A 133 -2.85 -20.95 -5.27
CA UNK A 133 -3.57 -21.85 -4.48
C UNK A 133 -3.73 -21.34 -3.09
N UNK A 134 -2.96 -20.72 -2.77
CA UNK A 134 -3.08 -20.15 -1.55
C UNK A 134 -4.09 -19.10 -1.48
N UNK A 135 -4.18 -18.44 -2.39
CA UNK A 135 -5.12 -17.47 -2.54
C UNK A 135 -6.47 -17.98 -2.74
N ALA A 136 -6.55 -18.76 -3.51
CA ALA A 136 -7.83 -19.44 -3.80
C ALA A 136 -8.44 -20.12 -2.56
N PHE A 137 -7.64 -20.86 -1.86
CA PHE A 137 -8.09 -21.54 -0.63
C PHE A 137 -8.57 -20.56 0.45
N LEU A 138 -7.85 -19.48 0.64
CA LEU A 138 -8.16 -18.50 1.68
C LEU A 138 -9.45 -17.74 1.36
N VAL A 139 -9.64 -17.34 0.11
CA VAL A 139 -10.88 -16.65 -0.31
C VAL A 139 -12.02 -17.63 -0.66
N GLY A 140 -11.74 -18.93 -0.70
CA GLY A 140 -12.73 -19.94 -1.05
C GLY A 140 -13.01 -20.01 -2.55
N ALA A 141 -12.07 -19.54 -3.39
CA ALA A 141 -12.22 -19.60 -4.85
C ALA A 141 -11.74 -20.96 -5.42
N LYS A 142 -12.24 -21.33 -6.57
CA LYS A 142 -11.68 -22.40 -7.39
C LYS A 142 -10.71 -21.76 -8.41
N VAL A 143 -9.51 -22.27 -8.49
CA VAL A 143 -8.54 -21.85 -9.52
C VAL A 143 -8.94 -22.50 -10.85
N ILE A 144 -9.15 -21.69 -11.88
CA ILE A 144 -9.48 -22.15 -13.23
C ILE A 144 -8.19 -22.27 -14.05
N ASN A 145 -7.92 -23.45 -14.58
CA ASN A 145 -6.72 -23.72 -15.36
C ASN A 145 -7.03 -24.58 -16.58
N GLU A 146 -7.02 -23.98 -17.76
CA GLU A 146 -7.27 -24.68 -19.04
C GLU A 146 -6.24 -25.78 -19.32
N GLU A 147 -4.99 -25.62 -18.87
CA GLU A 147 -3.94 -26.64 -19.03
C GLU A 147 -4.25 -27.92 -18.24
N LEU A 148 -5.03 -27.80 -17.17
CA LEU A 148 -5.46 -28.94 -16.34
C LEU A 148 -6.81 -29.50 -16.75
N GLY A 149 -7.41 -28.92 -17.82
CA GLY A 149 -8.65 -29.41 -18.40
C GLY A 149 -9.92 -28.64 -18.01
N ASP A 150 -9.79 -27.54 -17.28
CA ASP A 150 -10.93 -26.64 -17.06
C ASP A 150 -11.24 -25.89 -18.36
N ASP A 151 -12.51 -25.63 -18.62
CA ASP A 151 -12.96 -24.89 -19.80
C ASP A 151 -13.50 -23.53 -19.40
N LEU A 152 -12.88 -22.46 -19.88
CA LEU A 152 -13.30 -21.10 -19.62
C LEU A 152 -14.72 -20.81 -20.11
N ASP A 153 -15.22 -21.54 -21.11
CA ASP A 153 -16.60 -21.39 -21.58
C ASP A 153 -17.63 -22.00 -20.63
N LEU A 154 -17.17 -22.87 -19.72
CA LEU A 154 -18.04 -23.59 -18.77
C LEU A 154 -17.96 -23.05 -17.34
N ILE A 155 -17.16 -22.00 -17.10
CA ILE A 155 -17.06 -21.44 -15.75
C ILE A 155 -18.38 -20.86 -15.26
N ASP A 156 -18.67 -21.10 -14.01
CA ASP A 156 -19.89 -20.61 -13.37
C ASP A 156 -19.55 -19.88 -12.06
N ILE A 157 -20.53 -19.29 -11.45
CA ILE A 157 -20.43 -18.52 -10.20
C ILE A 157 -19.82 -19.32 -9.04
N ASP A 158 -19.91 -20.63 -9.09
CA ASP A 158 -19.35 -21.54 -8.07
C ASP A 158 -17.81 -21.50 -7.97
N CYS A 159 -17.14 -20.94 -8.99
CA CYS A 159 -15.68 -20.77 -8.96
C CYS A 159 -15.24 -19.53 -8.19
N LEU A 160 -16.16 -18.62 -7.88
CA LEU A 160 -15.84 -17.35 -7.24
C LEU A 160 -15.58 -17.52 -5.75
N GLY A 161 -14.51 -16.88 -5.29
CA GLY A 161 -14.26 -16.69 -3.87
C GLY A 161 -14.81 -15.34 -3.40
N GLU A 162 -14.70 -15.10 -2.09
CA GLU A 162 -15.14 -13.86 -1.46
C GLU A 162 -14.07 -13.30 -0.55
N ALA A 163 -13.96 -11.98 -0.50
CA ALA A 163 -13.14 -11.27 0.47
C ALA A 163 -13.96 -10.14 1.09
N HIS A 164 -13.55 -9.68 2.26
CA HIS A 164 -14.20 -8.54 2.92
C HIS A 164 -13.79 -7.24 2.23
N THR A 165 -12.47 -7.03 2.04
CA THR A 165 -11.97 -5.91 1.23
C THR A 165 -10.81 -6.37 0.34
N ALA A 166 -10.60 -5.64 -0.76
CA ALA A 166 -9.40 -5.78 -1.58
C ALA A 166 -8.82 -4.40 -1.85
N ILE A 167 -7.60 -4.16 -1.40
CA ILE A 167 -6.90 -2.89 -1.59
C ILE A 167 -5.66 -3.16 -2.44
N THR A 168 -5.63 -2.58 -3.64
CA THR A 168 -4.53 -2.75 -4.60
C THR A 168 -3.80 -1.43 -4.80
N ASN A 169 -2.49 -1.43 -4.62
CA ASN A 169 -1.61 -0.31 -4.97
C ASN A 169 -0.73 -0.66 -6.17
N ASP A 170 0.30 0.11 -6.43
CA ASP A 170 1.22 -0.11 -7.57
C ASP A 170 2.04 -1.40 -7.48
N LYS A 171 2.15 -2.01 -6.29
CA LYS A 171 3.06 -3.15 -6.03
C LYS A 171 2.35 -4.41 -5.56
N ASN A 172 1.33 -4.25 -4.73
CA ASN A 172 0.68 -5.41 -4.11
C ASN A 172 -0.83 -5.20 -3.91
N THR A 173 -1.49 -6.29 -3.62
CA THR A 173 -2.92 -6.33 -3.29
C THR A 173 -3.08 -7.01 -1.93
N VAL A 174 -3.79 -6.36 -1.03
CA VAL A 174 -4.14 -6.92 0.28
C VAL A 174 -5.62 -7.29 0.27
N LEU A 175 -5.89 -8.55 0.56
CA LEU A 175 -7.25 -9.06 0.75
C LEU A 175 -7.47 -9.30 2.24
N THR A 176 -8.54 -8.76 2.80
CA THR A 176 -8.98 -9.13 4.14
C THR A 176 -10.12 -10.14 4.03
N ILE A 177 -10.15 -11.09 4.95
CA ILE A 177 -11.06 -12.23 4.89
C ILE A 177 -11.91 -12.24 6.15
N ASP A 178 -13.21 -12.24 5.97
CA ASP A 178 -14.18 -12.32 7.08
C ASP A 178 -14.71 -13.76 7.18
N ALA A 179 -13.82 -14.66 7.58
CA ALA A 179 -14.19 -16.07 7.77
C ALA A 179 -14.01 -16.47 9.23
N PRO A 180 -14.87 -17.34 9.76
CA PRO A 180 -14.68 -17.85 11.12
C PRO A 180 -13.30 -18.50 11.26
N GLU A 181 -12.59 -18.15 12.33
CA GLU A 181 -11.22 -18.61 12.63
C GLU A 181 -11.04 -20.12 12.44
N LYS A 182 -12.06 -20.89 12.79
CA LYS A 182 -12.04 -22.33 12.64
C LYS A 182 -11.94 -22.78 11.18
N GLN A 183 -12.74 -22.17 10.29
CA GLN A 183 -12.70 -22.46 8.84
C GLN A 183 -11.38 -22.06 8.21
N LEU A 184 -10.86 -20.91 8.61
CA LEU A 184 -9.58 -20.42 8.11
C LEU A 184 -8.43 -21.33 8.53
N ASN A 185 -8.41 -21.76 9.79
CA ASN A 185 -7.41 -22.70 10.32
C ASN A 185 -7.48 -24.05 9.59
N GLU A 186 -8.69 -24.56 9.33
CA GLU A 186 -8.88 -25.79 8.55
C GLU A 186 -8.34 -25.63 7.11
N ARG A 187 -8.59 -24.48 6.48
CA ARG A 187 -8.06 -24.17 5.15
C ARG A 187 -6.53 -24.11 5.17
N ILE A 188 -5.93 -23.41 6.13
CA ILE A 188 -4.47 -23.30 6.27
C ILE A 188 -3.85 -24.69 6.50
N GLN A 189 -4.44 -25.52 7.34
CA GLN A 189 -3.96 -26.88 7.59
C GLN A 189 -4.05 -27.75 6.33
N SER A 190 -5.11 -27.60 5.54
CA SER A 190 -5.26 -28.32 4.27
C SER A 190 -4.17 -27.93 3.29
N ILE A 191 -3.85 -26.65 3.18
CA ILE A 191 -2.75 -26.13 2.33
C ILE A 191 -1.42 -26.74 2.79
N LYS A 192 -1.13 -26.72 4.08
CA LYS A 192 0.11 -27.31 4.66
C LYS A 192 0.24 -28.78 4.29
N LYS A 193 -0.82 -29.55 4.47
CA LYS A 193 -0.83 -30.99 4.10
C LYS A 193 -0.62 -31.21 2.61
N THR A 194 -1.14 -30.31 1.78
CA THR A 194 -0.99 -30.41 0.31
C THR A 194 0.44 -30.09 -0.11
N ILE A 195 1.04 -29.06 0.47
CA ILE A 195 2.43 -28.68 0.24
C ILE A 195 3.38 -29.83 0.64
N ASP A 196 3.13 -30.44 1.80
CA ASP A 196 3.94 -31.57 2.28
C ASP A 196 3.86 -32.81 1.37
N LYS A 197 2.78 -32.97 0.62
CA LYS A 197 2.58 -34.09 -0.31
C LYS A 197 3.22 -33.85 -1.67
N TRP A 198 3.33 -32.60 -2.14
CA TRP A 198 3.68 -32.30 -3.53
C TRP A 198 5.17 -32.30 -3.82
N ASP A 199 6.00 -32.05 -2.84
CA ASP A 199 7.44 -32.03 -3.09
C ASP A 199 8.23 -32.64 -1.94
N LYS A 200 9.11 -33.56 -2.28
CA LYS A 200 10.01 -34.23 -1.32
C LYS A 200 11.31 -33.44 -1.13
N ASN A 201 11.50 -32.32 -1.85
CA ASN A 201 12.71 -31.52 -1.73
C ASN A 201 12.57 -30.56 -0.52
N PRO A 202 13.40 -30.73 0.53
CA PRO A 202 13.29 -29.90 1.74
C PRO A 202 13.47 -28.40 1.48
N PHE A 203 14.26 -28.04 0.49
CA PHE A 203 14.49 -26.62 0.15
C PHE A 203 13.23 -25.97 -0.42
N ILE A 204 12.53 -26.67 -1.31
CA ILE A 204 11.29 -26.22 -1.92
C ILE A 204 10.18 -26.16 -0.86
N GLN A 205 10.08 -27.19 -0.02
CA GLN A 205 9.12 -27.21 1.10
C GLN A 205 9.31 -25.99 2.03
N LYS A 206 10.55 -25.71 2.42
CA LYS A 206 10.87 -24.56 3.28
C LYS A 206 10.47 -23.24 2.61
N LYS A 207 10.72 -23.10 1.32
CA LYS A 207 10.35 -21.91 0.52
C LYS A 207 8.82 -21.73 0.48
N HIS A 208 8.08 -22.83 0.27
CA HIS A 208 6.61 -22.80 0.27
C HIS A 208 6.04 -22.52 1.66
N GLN A 209 6.64 -23.07 2.71
CA GLN A 209 6.23 -22.79 4.09
C GLN A 209 6.46 -21.32 4.46
N GLN A 210 7.58 -20.73 4.03
CA GLN A 210 7.84 -19.31 4.24
C GLN A 210 6.84 -18.44 3.49
N ARG A 211 6.53 -18.78 2.24
CA ARG A 211 5.52 -18.10 1.44
C ARG A 211 4.12 -18.19 2.07
N LEU A 212 3.76 -19.39 2.53
CA LEU A 212 2.48 -19.60 3.21
C LEU A 212 2.38 -18.74 4.48
N ALA A 213 3.48 -18.65 5.25
CA ALA A 213 3.54 -17.81 6.44
C ALA A 213 3.36 -16.31 6.10
N MET A 214 3.89 -15.87 4.97
CA MET A 214 3.70 -14.49 4.48
C MET A 214 2.25 -14.26 4.00
N LEU A 215 1.69 -15.23 3.28
CA LEU A 215 0.33 -15.15 2.75
C LEU A 215 -0.74 -15.24 3.84
N SER A 216 -0.49 -16.00 4.90
CA SER A 216 -1.41 -16.18 6.02
C SER A 216 -1.14 -15.21 7.17
N GLY A 217 -0.49 -14.08 6.88
CA GLY A 217 -0.20 -13.06 7.88
C GLY A 217 -1.47 -12.35 8.36
N SER A 218 -1.50 -12.01 9.63
CA SER A 218 -2.57 -11.19 10.18
C SER A 218 -2.48 -9.76 9.64
N VAL A 219 -3.63 -9.17 9.36
CA VAL A 219 -3.77 -7.77 8.98
C VAL A 219 -4.30 -7.00 10.18
N GLY A 220 -3.58 -5.98 10.61
CA GLY A 220 -4.04 -5.06 11.66
C GLY A 220 -4.93 -3.99 11.05
N ILE A 221 -6.15 -3.83 11.55
CA ILE A 221 -7.04 -2.76 11.09
C ILE A 221 -7.19 -1.74 12.22
N VAL A 222 -6.78 -0.50 11.95
CA VAL A 222 -7.04 0.62 12.86
C VAL A 222 -8.46 1.13 12.55
N MET A 223 -9.40 0.79 13.42
CA MET A 223 -10.78 1.23 13.33
C MET A 223 -10.86 2.64 13.91
N VAL A 224 -11.11 3.65 13.05
CA VAL A 224 -11.12 5.06 13.44
C VAL A 224 -12.55 5.50 13.77
N GLY A 225 -12.76 5.93 15.02
CA GLY A 225 -14.04 6.43 15.50
C GLY A 225 -14.04 7.96 15.67
N ALA A 226 -15.19 8.58 15.41
CA ALA A 226 -15.37 10.03 15.55
C ALA A 226 -16.85 10.38 15.73
N ASN A 227 -17.11 11.57 16.27
CA ASN A 227 -18.46 12.05 16.54
C ASN A 227 -19.09 12.81 15.35
N SER A 228 -18.30 13.17 14.36
CA SER A 228 -18.80 13.89 13.18
C SER A 228 -17.99 13.50 11.93
N LYS A 229 -18.58 13.76 10.75
CA LYS A 229 -17.91 13.48 9.46
C LYS A 229 -16.63 14.31 9.27
N VAL A 230 -16.61 15.55 9.76
CA VAL A 230 -15.43 16.43 9.65
C VAL A 230 -14.30 15.89 10.54
N GLU A 231 -14.62 15.55 11.79
CA GLU A 231 -13.68 14.92 12.72
C GLU A 231 -13.17 13.58 12.18
N MET A 232 -14.07 12.77 11.61
CA MET A 232 -13.71 11.48 11.01
C MET A 232 -12.66 11.67 9.91
N LYS A 233 -12.89 12.61 9.01
CA LYS A 233 -11.94 12.88 7.91
C LYS A 233 -10.58 13.31 8.46
N GLU A 234 -10.55 14.26 9.38
CA GLU A 234 -9.31 14.75 10.00
C GLU A 234 -8.55 13.63 10.74
N LYS A 235 -9.26 12.81 11.50
CA LYS A 235 -8.66 11.69 12.22
C LYS A 235 -8.11 10.62 11.24
N LYS A 236 -8.84 10.32 10.17
CA LYS A 236 -8.39 9.37 9.14
C LYS A 236 -7.09 9.83 8.51
N ASP A 237 -7.04 11.08 8.05
CA ASP A 237 -5.83 11.64 7.44
C ASP A 237 -4.63 11.53 8.40
N ARG A 238 -4.82 11.88 9.66
CA ARG A 238 -3.79 11.81 10.70
C ARG A 238 -3.35 10.38 11.04
N VAL A 239 -4.28 9.44 11.08
CA VAL A 239 -3.98 8.01 11.33
C VAL A 239 -3.22 7.42 10.14
N GLU A 240 -3.64 7.74 8.93
CA GLU A 240 -2.98 7.28 7.69
C GLU A 240 -1.53 7.76 7.63
N ASP A 241 -1.29 9.05 7.88
CA ASP A 241 0.06 9.61 7.95
C ASP A 241 0.93 8.86 8.97
N ALA A 242 0.35 8.57 10.15
CA ALA A 242 1.05 7.84 11.21
C ALA A 242 1.38 6.39 10.81
N ILE A 243 0.48 5.72 10.11
CA ILE A 243 0.71 4.35 9.61
C ILE A 243 1.88 4.36 8.60
N TYR A 244 1.84 5.26 7.60
CA TYR A 244 2.90 5.34 6.58
C TYR A 244 4.24 5.76 7.18
N ALA A 245 4.26 6.71 8.10
CA ALA A 245 5.48 7.14 8.78
C ALA A 245 6.10 6.00 9.61
N THR A 246 5.26 5.26 10.34
CA THR A 246 5.70 4.11 11.14
C THR A 246 6.27 3.01 10.24
N LYS A 247 5.59 2.69 9.14
CA LYS A 247 6.04 1.69 8.16
C LYS A 247 7.40 2.08 7.56
N ALA A 248 7.55 3.35 7.16
CA ALA A 248 8.81 3.87 6.62
C ALA A 248 9.95 3.77 7.66
N ALA A 249 9.66 4.10 8.92
CA ALA A 249 10.62 3.99 10.02
C ALA A 249 11.03 2.54 10.30
N LEU A 250 10.11 1.60 10.22
CA LEU A 250 10.39 0.16 10.39
C LEU A 250 11.28 -0.38 9.27
N GLN A 251 11.14 0.14 8.06
CA GLN A 251 11.93 -0.29 6.89
C GLN A 251 13.37 0.18 6.92
N GLU A 252 13.61 1.47 7.16
CA GLU A 252 14.96 2.07 7.05
C GLU A 252 15.47 2.73 8.33
N GLY A 253 14.68 2.72 9.40
CA GLY A 253 15.06 3.34 10.66
C GLY A 253 14.68 4.82 10.72
N ILE A 254 15.23 5.49 11.73
CA ILE A 254 14.91 6.88 12.09
C ILE A 254 16.14 7.77 12.09
N VAL A 255 15.90 9.06 11.91
CA VAL A 255 16.92 10.12 12.04
C VAL A 255 16.37 11.24 12.95
N PRO A 256 17.24 12.14 13.45
CA PRO A 256 16.75 13.35 14.14
C PRO A 256 15.78 14.13 13.26
N GLY A 257 14.61 14.43 13.80
CA GLY A 257 13.56 15.18 13.09
C GLY A 257 13.78 16.68 13.06
N GLY A 258 12.75 17.41 12.66
CA GLY A 258 12.80 18.87 12.62
C GLY A 258 13.80 19.45 11.65
N GLY A 259 14.15 18.72 10.58
CA GLY A 259 15.15 19.14 9.59
C GLY A 259 16.60 18.96 10.04
N VAL A 260 16.84 18.47 11.27
CA VAL A 260 18.17 18.35 11.86
C VAL A 260 19.05 17.33 11.13
N ALA A 261 18.47 16.24 10.61
CA ALA A 261 19.22 15.24 9.84
C ALA A 261 19.91 15.87 8.61
N LEU A 262 19.16 16.68 7.84
CA LEU A 262 19.68 17.38 6.67
C LEU A 262 20.65 18.49 7.05
N LEU A 263 20.37 19.21 8.14
CA LEU A 263 21.27 20.23 8.70
C LEU A 263 22.63 19.60 9.04
N ASN A 264 22.65 18.48 9.76
CA ASN A 264 23.86 17.77 10.11
C ASN A 264 24.63 17.34 8.86
N ALA A 265 23.94 16.76 7.87
CA ALA A 265 24.56 16.36 6.61
C ALA A 265 25.24 17.56 5.91
N SER A 266 24.58 18.74 5.92
CA SER A 266 25.13 19.96 5.31
C SER A 266 26.42 20.45 5.98
N HIS A 267 26.64 20.12 7.24
CA HIS A 267 27.85 20.52 7.99
C HIS A 267 28.95 19.46 7.97
N GLU A 268 28.57 18.18 7.92
CA GLU A 268 29.54 17.07 7.94
C GLU A 268 30.19 16.80 6.59
N LEU A 269 29.47 17.10 5.50
CA LEU A 269 29.93 16.85 4.13
C LEU A 269 30.68 18.06 3.57
N LYS A 270 31.73 17.78 2.78
CA LYS A 270 32.52 18.82 2.09
C LYS A 270 32.18 18.79 0.60
N ALA A 271 31.76 19.90 0.08
CA ALA A 271 31.46 20.05 -1.34
C ALA A 271 32.73 19.92 -2.21
N LYS A 272 32.64 19.16 -3.27
CA LYS A 272 33.73 18.94 -4.24
C LYS A 272 33.54 19.80 -5.50
N ASN A 273 32.37 20.36 -5.68
CA ASN A 273 32.01 21.17 -6.84
C ASN A 273 30.87 22.13 -6.47
N ILE A 274 30.56 23.05 -7.37
CA ILE A 274 29.54 24.11 -7.15
C ILE A 274 28.14 23.52 -6.95
N GLY A 275 27.80 22.44 -7.63
CA GLY A 275 26.50 21.77 -7.48
C GLY A 275 26.30 21.23 -6.09
N GLU A 276 27.32 20.56 -5.53
CA GLU A 276 27.28 20.08 -4.15
C GLU A 276 27.19 21.23 -3.15
N GLU A 277 27.88 22.34 -3.42
CA GLU A 277 27.82 23.54 -2.56
C GLU A 277 26.37 24.09 -2.52
N ILE A 278 25.74 24.22 -3.68
CA ILE A 278 24.34 24.66 -3.79
C ILE A 278 23.43 23.72 -3.01
N LEU A 279 23.60 22.42 -3.23
CA LEU A 279 22.80 21.39 -2.54
C LEU A 279 22.95 21.52 -1.01
N PHE A 280 24.20 21.58 -0.51
CA PHE A 280 24.45 21.63 0.95
C PHE A 280 23.94 22.93 1.59
N LYS A 281 23.85 24.01 0.86
CA LYS A 281 23.18 25.24 1.31
C LYS A 281 21.67 25.04 1.36
N SER A 282 21.11 24.45 0.31
CA SER A 282 19.65 24.30 0.14
C SER A 282 19.03 23.35 1.16
N ILE A 283 19.69 22.24 1.52
CA ILE A 283 19.15 21.24 2.46
C ILE A 283 19.05 21.75 3.92
N ARG A 284 19.55 22.96 4.20
CA ARG A 284 19.34 23.65 5.50
C ARG A 284 17.95 24.30 5.57
N SER A 285 17.31 24.51 4.43
CA SER A 285 16.04 25.24 4.33
C SER A 285 14.93 24.63 5.21
N PRO A 286 14.70 23.31 5.23
CA PRO A 286 13.63 22.76 6.09
C PRO A 286 13.79 23.12 7.57
N PHE A 287 15.01 23.02 8.11
CA PHE A 287 15.28 23.40 9.51
C PHE A 287 15.00 24.91 9.73
N ASN A 288 15.54 25.75 8.85
CA ASN A 288 15.37 27.22 8.96
C ASN A 288 13.89 27.61 8.87
N THR A 289 13.15 27.03 7.93
CA THR A 289 11.72 27.32 7.75
C THR A 289 10.89 26.91 8.98
N ILE A 290 11.24 25.78 9.62
CA ILE A 290 10.58 25.34 10.86
C ILE A 290 10.79 26.37 11.97
N LEU A 291 12.02 26.90 12.14
CA LEU A 291 12.32 27.92 13.13
C LEU A 291 11.59 29.26 12.80
N GLU A 292 11.62 29.65 11.53
CA GLU A 292 10.94 30.85 11.04
C GLU A 292 9.42 30.79 11.35
N ASN A 293 8.80 29.66 11.01
CA ASN A 293 7.36 29.45 11.27
C ASN A 293 7.02 29.47 12.77
N ALA A 294 7.98 29.12 13.62
CA ALA A 294 7.82 29.14 15.07
C ALA A 294 8.21 30.50 15.70
N GLY A 295 8.70 31.46 14.93
CA GLY A 295 9.21 32.74 15.44
C GLY A 295 10.51 32.60 16.24
N LEU A 296 11.31 31.59 15.94
CA LEU A 296 12.52 31.24 16.69
C LEU A 296 13.81 31.37 15.83
N GLU A 297 13.81 32.26 14.84
CA GLU A 297 14.93 32.41 13.89
C GLU A 297 16.25 32.75 14.57
N GLN A 298 16.19 33.40 15.72
CA GLN A 298 17.40 33.79 16.48
C GLN A 298 17.97 32.66 17.34
N VAL A 299 17.23 31.53 17.47
CA VAL A 299 17.66 30.40 18.26
C VAL A 299 18.41 29.42 17.34
N ALA A 300 19.60 29.82 16.86
CA ALA A 300 20.42 28.90 16.08
C ALA A 300 21.22 27.99 17.03
N PRO A 301 20.91 26.70 17.11
CA PRO A 301 21.76 25.80 17.90
C PRO A 301 23.13 25.71 17.27
N ARG A 302 24.16 25.64 18.09
CA ARG A 302 25.50 25.33 17.58
C ARG A 302 25.45 23.98 16.87
N PRO A 303 26.04 23.87 15.70
CA PRO A 303 25.98 22.60 14.97
C PRO A 303 26.65 21.48 15.75
N LYS A 304 25.85 20.66 16.37
CA LYS A 304 26.32 19.46 17.08
C LYS A 304 25.37 18.33 16.67
N LYS A 305 25.95 17.21 16.33
CA LYS A 305 25.21 16.05 15.79
C LYS A 305 24.02 15.67 16.70
N GLY A 306 22.84 15.64 16.11
CA GLY A 306 21.61 15.25 16.80
C GLY A 306 20.92 16.34 17.60
N LEU A 307 21.60 17.48 17.85
CA LEU A 307 20.96 18.61 18.56
C LEU A 307 20.12 19.45 17.61
N GLY A 308 18.94 19.80 18.07
CA GLY A 308 18.02 20.68 17.37
C GLY A 308 17.25 21.54 18.35
N VAL A 309 16.18 22.17 17.87
CA VAL A 309 15.33 23.02 18.69
C VAL A 309 13.93 22.38 18.80
N ASN A 310 13.46 22.20 20.02
CA ASN A 310 12.06 21.86 20.27
C ASN A 310 11.24 23.16 20.15
N VAL A 311 10.52 23.30 19.05
CA VAL A 311 9.77 24.53 18.72
C VAL A 311 8.59 24.82 19.67
N VAL A 312 8.18 23.83 20.47
CA VAL A 312 7.08 24.01 21.44
C VAL A 312 7.55 24.89 22.60
N ASN A 313 8.80 24.73 23.06
CA ASN A 313 9.34 25.47 24.21
C ASN A 313 10.61 26.29 23.91
N GLY A 314 11.12 26.23 22.68
CA GLY A 314 12.31 26.98 22.26
C GLY A 314 13.63 26.41 22.78
N GLU A 315 13.63 25.25 23.40
CA GLU A 315 14.84 24.65 24.01
C GLU A 315 15.66 23.85 23.00
N SER A 316 16.98 23.92 23.13
CA SER A 316 17.91 23.06 22.38
C SER A 316 17.94 21.67 23.04
N VAL A 317 17.59 20.66 22.30
CA VAL A 317 17.45 19.29 22.80
C VAL A 317 18.13 18.28 21.85
N ASP A 318 18.49 17.11 22.39
CA ASP A 318 18.80 15.95 21.56
C ASP A 318 17.46 15.44 20.95
N MET A 319 17.34 15.54 19.64
CA MET A 319 16.08 15.29 18.93
C MET A 319 15.58 13.86 19.12
N ILE A 320 16.48 12.88 19.06
CA ILE A 320 16.08 11.46 19.21
C ILE A 320 15.59 11.21 20.64
N SER A 321 16.34 11.67 21.63
CA SER A 321 15.99 11.52 23.05
C SER A 321 14.67 12.24 23.40
N ALA A 322 14.41 13.35 22.74
CA ALA A 322 13.18 14.13 22.90
C ALA A 322 11.98 13.53 22.13
N GLY A 323 12.20 12.46 21.35
CA GLY A 323 11.14 11.84 20.54
C GLY A 323 10.79 12.63 19.28
N ILE A 324 11.62 13.60 18.88
CA ILE A 324 11.44 14.39 17.66
C ILE A 324 12.24 13.70 16.56
N ILE A 325 11.56 12.81 15.84
CA ILE A 325 12.22 11.87 14.91
C ILE A 325 11.50 11.89 13.54
N ASP A 326 12.26 11.61 12.50
CA ASP A 326 11.74 11.43 11.14
C ASP A 326 12.15 10.05 10.59
N PRO A 327 11.32 9.41 9.75
CA PRO A 327 11.75 8.20 9.05
C PRO A 327 12.84 8.52 8.01
N VAL A 328 13.89 7.72 7.97
CA VAL A 328 14.99 7.87 6.99
C VAL A 328 14.45 7.84 5.55
N LEU A 329 13.57 6.87 5.27
CA LEU A 329 12.99 6.69 3.94
C LEU A 329 12.28 7.96 3.45
N VAL A 330 11.52 8.62 4.34
CA VAL A 330 10.78 9.85 3.99
C VAL A 330 11.76 10.98 3.67
N THR A 331 12.76 11.21 4.53
CA THR A 331 13.75 12.27 4.34
C THR A 331 14.55 12.08 3.04
N LYS A 332 14.98 10.85 2.77
CA LYS A 332 15.70 10.50 1.53
C LYS A 332 14.83 10.73 0.28
N SER A 333 13.58 10.25 0.32
CA SER A 333 12.64 10.36 -0.81
C SER A 333 12.30 11.82 -1.10
N ALA A 334 12.06 12.62 -0.06
CA ALA A 334 11.79 14.05 -0.20
C ALA A 334 12.94 14.75 -0.92
N LEU A 335 14.18 14.51 -0.46
CA LEU A 335 15.37 15.11 -1.07
C LEU A 335 15.54 14.65 -2.53
N LYS A 336 15.43 13.35 -2.78
CA LYS A 336 15.58 12.77 -4.12
C LYS A 336 14.56 13.36 -5.10
N ASN A 337 13.31 13.45 -4.68
CA ASN A 337 12.22 13.97 -5.51
C ASN A 337 12.41 15.48 -5.78
N ALA A 338 12.79 16.25 -4.76
CA ALA A 338 13.07 17.68 -4.90
C ALA A 338 14.19 17.92 -5.92
N VAL A 339 15.30 17.18 -5.82
CA VAL A 339 16.44 17.29 -6.76
C VAL A 339 16.00 16.90 -8.17
N SER A 340 15.19 15.85 -8.32
CA SER A 340 14.68 15.40 -9.63
C SER A 340 13.86 16.51 -10.31
N VAL A 341 12.96 17.15 -9.57
CA VAL A 341 12.13 18.25 -10.09
C VAL A 341 13.01 19.46 -10.47
N VAL A 342 13.92 19.86 -9.57
CA VAL A 342 14.84 21.00 -9.83
C VAL A 342 15.68 20.75 -11.07
N THR A 343 16.24 19.55 -11.23
CA THR A 343 17.04 19.17 -12.39
C THR A 343 16.24 19.34 -13.68
N THR A 344 14.98 18.92 -13.68
CA THR A 344 14.07 19.06 -14.82
C THR A 344 13.83 20.53 -15.16
N ILE A 345 13.55 21.36 -14.15
CA ILE A 345 13.26 22.80 -14.32
C ILE A 345 14.51 23.53 -14.85
N VAL A 346 15.68 23.27 -14.24
CA VAL A 346 16.94 23.96 -14.62
C VAL A 346 17.38 23.59 -16.04
N SER A 347 17.05 22.39 -16.51
CA SER A 347 17.41 21.95 -17.87
C SER A 347 16.41 22.40 -18.93
N ALA A 348 15.30 23.04 -18.57
CA ALA A 348 14.28 23.51 -19.51
C ALA A 348 14.57 24.94 -20.00
N ASP A 349 14.37 25.20 -21.27
CA ASP A 349 14.45 26.56 -21.86
C ASP A 349 13.23 27.40 -21.50
N CYS A 350 12.10 26.78 -21.31
CA CYS A 350 10.82 27.45 -21.09
C CYS A 350 9.88 26.58 -20.23
N VAL A 351 9.10 27.24 -19.38
CA VAL A 351 8.04 26.60 -18.60
C VAL A 351 6.70 27.23 -19.00
N ILE A 352 5.77 26.40 -19.47
CA ILE A 352 4.44 26.83 -19.88
C ILE A 352 3.44 26.29 -18.87
N SER A 353 2.66 27.18 -18.29
CA SER A 353 1.60 26.79 -17.34
C SER A 353 0.30 27.53 -17.65
N ASN A 354 -0.82 26.89 -17.33
CA ASN A 354 -2.12 27.55 -17.40
C ASN A 354 -2.25 28.58 -16.30
N ILE A 355 -2.80 29.74 -16.63
CA ILE A 355 -3.15 30.76 -15.63
C ILE A 355 -4.30 30.20 -14.81
N ARG A 356 -4.13 30.12 -13.48
CA ARG A 356 -5.23 29.76 -12.59
C ARG A 356 -6.26 30.90 -12.60
N ILE A 357 -7.47 30.55 -12.99
CA ILE A 357 -8.60 31.46 -12.89
C ILE A 357 -9.11 31.36 -11.44
N ASP A 358 -9.04 32.47 -10.73
CA ASP A 358 -9.55 32.54 -9.36
C ASP A 358 -11.09 32.54 -9.41
N GLU A 359 -11.70 31.44 -9.06
CA GLU A 359 -13.17 31.28 -9.03
C GLU A 359 -13.77 31.74 -7.70
N SER A 360 -12.97 32.25 -6.76
CA SER A 360 -13.44 32.68 -5.45
C SER A 360 -14.29 33.99 -5.48
N GLY A 361 -14.39 34.59 -6.66
CA GLY A 361 -15.15 35.87 -6.85
C GLY A 361 -16.53 35.68 -7.47
N LYS A 362 -17.06 34.46 -7.59
CA LYS A 362 -18.44 34.24 -8.08
C LYS A 362 -19.37 33.80 -6.97
#